data_a0fa29176c1b9ca4770f440e837ebfcf
#
_entry.id   a0fa29176c1b9ca4770f440e837ebfcf
#
_cell.length_a   1.000
_cell.length_b   1.000
_cell.length_c   1.000
_cell.angle_alpha   90.00
_cell.angle_beta   90.00
_cell.angle_gamma   90.00
#
_symmetry.space_group_name_H-M   'P 1'
#
loop_
_entity.id
_entity.type
_entity.pdbx_description
1 polymer ?
#
loop_
_entity_poly.entity_id
_entity_poly.type
_entity_poly.pdbx_seq_one_letter_code
_entity_poly.pdbx_strand_id
1 'polypeptide(L)'
;MFSFLNNIPQVTRNILILNLLLYFLSQVLLSANVVDLFDILSAHYINSPLFKPYQIVSHMFMHSPTQFTHIIFNMLILVTFGSHLERIWGEKRFFIFYILCGLGAFVLYNALGFYELHKLKNYLIENNVGIEELNHSIINNTVTNLDNYPVIQYYKQLSLNSMLGASGALFGIMAGFALLFPNTELMIMFLPVPIKAKFLIGGYFIYELYNSFVISKGDNVAHLAHVGGAIVGAIIILYWRKTDKKHFW
;
A
#
# COMPACT_ATOMS: atom_id res chain seq x y z
N MET A 1 29.19 -8.85 -6.59
CA MET A 1 27.91 -8.61 -5.90
C MET A 1 27.22 -7.31 -6.34
N PHE A 2 27.95 -6.25 -6.67
CA PHE A 2 27.34 -4.96 -7.09
C PHE A 2 26.91 -4.88 -8.56
N SER A 3 27.26 -5.85 -9.43
CA SER A 3 26.89 -5.80 -10.86
C SER A 3 25.38 -5.89 -11.11
N PHE A 4 24.63 -6.61 -10.26
CA PHE A 4 23.18 -6.72 -10.38
C PHE A 4 22.49 -5.35 -10.15
N LEU A 5 22.89 -4.63 -9.09
CA LEU A 5 22.31 -3.31 -8.79
C LEU A 5 22.60 -2.28 -9.88
N ASN A 6 23.73 -2.38 -10.56
CA ASN A 6 24.09 -1.48 -11.66
C ASN A 6 23.20 -1.66 -12.90
N ASN A 7 22.54 -2.80 -13.04
CA ASN A 7 21.60 -3.07 -14.13
C ASN A 7 20.17 -2.59 -13.83
N ILE A 8 19.89 -2.20 -12.59
CA ILE A 8 18.59 -1.65 -12.20
C ILE A 8 18.59 -0.14 -12.45
N PRO A 9 17.59 0.43 -13.15
CA PRO A 9 17.47 1.87 -13.35
C PRO A 9 17.43 2.64 -12.02
N GLN A 10 17.81 3.90 -12.07
CA GLN A 10 18.19 4.68 -10.89
C GLN A 10 17.05 4.83 -9.88
N VAL A 11 15.84 5.19 -10.31
CA VAL A 11 14.71 5.40 -9.40
C VAL A 11 14.25 4.08 -8.79
N THR A 12 14.09 3.03 -9.61
CA THR A 12 13.76 1.68 -9.15
C THR A 12 14.77 1.19 -8.12
N ARG A 13 16.06 1.37 -8.39
CA ARG A 13 17.14 1.02 -7.47
C ARG A 13 17.09 1.80 -6.16
N ASN A 14 16.85 3.11 -6.22
CA ASN A 14 16.77 3.95 -5.04
C ASN A 14 15.56 3.56 -4.17
N ILE A 15 14.39 3.30 -4.78
CA ILE A 15 13.21 2.82 -4.06
C ILE A 15 13.49 1.46 -3.43
N LEU A 16 14.12 0.52 -4.16
CA LEU A 16 14.51 -0.78 -3.63
C LEU A 16 15.41 -0.65 -2.40
N ILE A 17 16.48 0.14 -2.51
CA ILE A 17 17.42 0.35 -1.41
C ILE A 17 16.74 0.99 -0.20
N LEU A 18 15.91 2.02 -0.42
CA LEU A 18 15.19 2.71 0.65
C LEU A 18 14.25 1.75 1.41
N ASN A 19 13.49 0.93 0.68
CA ASN A 19 12.59 -0.06 1.30
C ASN A 19 13.36 -1.09 2.12
N LEU A 20 14.47 -1.63 1.60
CA LEU A 20 15.30 -2.59 2.32
C LEU A 20 15.93 -1.95 3.57
N LEU A 21 16.48 -0.74 3.45
CA LEU A 21 17.09 -0.02 4.59
C LEU A 21 16.07 0.25 5.68
N LEU A 22 14.89 0.77 5.33
CA LEU A 22 13.84 1.05 6.31
C LEU A 22 13.32 -0.23 6.95
N TYR A 23 13.14 -1.31 6.18
CA TYR A 23 12.72 -2.59 6.71
C TYR A 23 13.70 -3.13 7.76
N PHE A 24 14.98 -3.23 7.43
CA PHE A 24 15.98 -3.75 8.38
C PHE A 24 16.18 -2.83 9.57
N LEU A 25 16.21 -1.51 9.36
CA LEU A 25 16.29 -0.53 10.45
C LEU A 25 15.09 -0.68 11.41
N SER A 26 13.89 -0.80 10.87
CA SER A 26 12.67 -0.97 11.67
C SER A 26 12.70 -2.26 12.48
N GLN A 27 13.17 -3.37 11.88
CA GLN A 27 13.34 -4.64 12.61
C GLN A 27 14.34 -4.53 13.77
N VAL A 28 15.47 -3.85 13.54
CA VAL A 28 16.49 -3.65 14.58
C VAL A 28 15.95 -2.80 15.72
N LEU A 29 15.29 -1.68 15.42
CA LEU A 29 14.73 -0.78 16.42
C LEU A 29 13.60 -1.44 17.22
N LEU A 30 12.74 -2.21 16.55
CA LEU A 30 11.67 -2.96 17.19
C LEU A 30 12.25 -4.05 18.14
N SER A 31 13.21 -4.83 17.66
CA SER A 31 13.83 -5.90 18.46
C SER A 31 14.63 -5.37 19.67
N ALA A 32 15.16 -4.16 19.55
CA ALA A 32 15.86 -3.47 20.64
C ALA A 32 14.90 -2.75 21.62
N ASN A 33 13.57 -2.81 21.40
CA ASN A 33 12.53 -2.08 22.15
C ASN A 33 12.79 -0.56 22.24
N VAL A 34 13.39 0.03 21.19
CA VAL A 34 13.66 1.47 21.12
C VAL A 34 12.46 2.22 20.59
N VAL A 35 11.94 1.80 19.41
CA VAL A 35 10.79 2.42 18.76
C VAL A 35 10.18 1.46 17.72
N ASP A 36 8.87 1.50 17.58
CA ASP A 36 8.15 0.79 16.52
C ASP A 36 7.90 1.74 15.33
N LEU A 37 8.81 1.68 14.35
CA LEU A 37 8.65 2.46 13.11
C LEU A 37 7.54 1.91 12.21
N PHE A 38 7.15 0.64 12.35
CA PHE A 38 6.04 0.08 11.58
C PHE A 38 4.73 0.76 11.96
N ASP A 39 4.50 0.99 13.25
CA ASP A 39 3.32 1.68 13.72
C ASP A 39 3.35 3.18 13.37
N ILE A 40 4.47 3.86 13.60
CA ILE A 40 4.61 5.31 13.39
C ILE A 40 4.46 5.69 11.91
N LEU A 41 5.07 4.94 10.99
CA LEU A 41 5.16 5.30 9.57
C LEU A 41 4.07 4.67 8.70
N SER A 42 3.29 3.71 9.21
CA SER A 42 2.11 3.17 8.53
C SER A 42 0.99 4.19 8.45
N ALA A 43 0.13 4.08 7.44
CA ALA A 43 -0.96 5.03 7.24
C ALA A 43 -2.21 4.61 7.97
N HIS A 44 -2.59 5.35 9.00
CA HIS A 44 -3.90 5.26 9.64
C HIS A 44 -4.97 6.01 8.84
N TYR A 45 -6.23 5.79 9.16
CA TYR A 45 -7.34 6.59 8.61
C TYR A 45 -7.19 8.05 9.04
N ILE A 46 -7.51 8.99 8.14
CA ILE A 46 -7.31 10.44 8.36
C ILE A 46 -8.00 10.95 9.63
N ASN A 47 -9.12 10.35 10.01
CA ASN A 47 -9.88 10.71 11.21
C ASN A 47 -9.54 9.84 12.45
N SER A 48 -8.52 8.97 12.36
CA SER A 48 -7.94 8.28 13.50
C SER A 48 -7.10 9.24 14.36
N PRO A 49 -7.07 9.09 15.70
CA PRO A 49 -6.19 9.86 16.57
C PRO A 49 -4.71 9.59 16.33
N LEU A 50 -4.36 8.49 15.65
CA LEU A 50 -2.99 8.10 15.30
C LEU A 50 -2.51 8.66 13.97
N PHE A 51 -3.40 9.27 13.17
CA PHE A 51 -3.02 9.81 11.88
C PHE A 51 -2.01 10.96 11.99
N LYS A 52 -1.00 10.91 11.13
CA LYS A 52 -0.04 12.00 10.95
C LYS A 52 0.14 12.28 9.45
N PRO A 53 0.26 13.55 9.01
CA PRO A 53 0.33 13.89 7.59
C PRO A 53 1.45 13.20 6.79
N TYR A 54 2.59 12.91 7.39
CA TYR A 54 3.70 12.23 6.72
C TYR A 54 3.34 10.77 6.33
N GLN A 55 2.36 10.17 7.00
CA GLN A 55 1.91 8.80 6.72
C GLN A 55 1.30 8.65 5.33
N ILE A 56 0.84 9.74 4.71
CA ILE A 56 0.36 9.78 3.32
C ILE A 56 1.44 9.25 2.34
N VAL A 57 2.71 9.41 2.69
CA VAL A 57 3.83 8.98 1.84
C VAL A 57 4.68 7.89 2.51
N SER A 58 4.93 7.99 3.83
CA SER A 58 5.84 7.08 4.51
C SER A 58 5.39 5.62 4.45
N HIS A 59 4.09 5.35 4.49
CA HIS A 59 3.54 4.00 4.39
C HIS A 59 4.02 3.22 3.17
N MET A 60 4.29 3.92 2.05
CA MET A 60 4.73 3.31 0.78
C MET A 60 6.10 2.64 0.88
N PHE A 61 6.86 2.92 1.93
CA PHE A 61 8.22 2.40 2.15
C PHE A 61 8.30 1.45 3.35
N MET A 62 7.19 1.22 4.04
CA MET A 62 7.12 0.31 5.18
C MET A 62 6.63 -1.07 4.75
N HIS A 63 7.07 -2.12 5.45
CA HIS A 63 6.66 -3.49 5.16
C HIS A 63 6.38 -4.26 6.45
N SER A 64 5.48 -5.25 6.40
CA SER A 64 5.06 -6.02 7.57
C SER A 64 6.25 -6.59 8.34
N PRO A 65 6.32 -6.37 9.65
CA PRO A 65 7.39 -6.91 10.48
C PRO A 65 7.34 -8.44 10.60
N THR A 66 6.15 -9.02 10.46
CA THR A 66 5.91 -10.46 10.67
C THR A 66 5.86 -11.26 9.37
N GLN A 67 5.70 -10.61 8.21
CA GLN A 67 5.57 -11.26 6.91
C GLN A 67 6.74 -10.89 5.99
N PHE A 68 7.86 -11.59 6.14
CA PHE A 68 9.05 -11.35 5.32
C PHE A 68 8.79 -11.53 3.80
N THR A 69 7.88 -12.41 3.44
CA THR A 69 7.43 -12.58 2.05
C THR A 69 6.82 -11.31 1.45
N HIS A 70 6.23 -10.44 2.27
CA HIS A 70 5.63 -9.19 1.82
C HIS A 70 6.68 -8.28 1.16
N ILE A 71 7.83 -8.05 1.81
CA ILE A 71 8.88 -7.22 1.19
C ILE A 71 9.54 -7.93 -0.01
N ILE A 72 9.74 -9.24 0.05
CA ILE A 72 10.33 -9.99 -1.08
C ILE A 72 9.49 -9.83 -2.34
N PHE A 73 8.19 -10.10 -2.27
CA PHE A 73 7.31 -10.00 -3.44
C PHE A 73 7.18 -8.56 -3.94
N ASN A 74 7.10 -7.58 -3.05
CA ASN A 74 7.07 -6.18 -3.45
C ASN A 74 8.36 -5.79 -4.20
N MET A 75 9.52 -6.15 -3.70
CA MET A 75 10.78 -5.82 -4.35
C MET A 75 10.98 -6.58 -5.66
N LEU A 76 10.51 -7.82 -5.75
CA LEU A 76 10.51 -8.58 -7.00
C LEU A 76 9.66 -7.90 -8.07
N ILE A 77 8.44 -7.51 -7.75
CA ILE A 77 7.53 -6.77 -8.65
C ILE A 77 8.15 -5.43 -9.05
N LEU A 78 8.70 -4.67 -8.09
CA LEU A 78 9.36 -3.40 -8.34
C LEU A 78 10.52 -3.56 -9.35
N VAL A 79 11.42 -4.51 -9.11
CA VAL A 79 12.58 -4.72 -9.98
C VAL A 79 12.16 -5.22 -11.36
N THR A 80 11.18 -6.12 -11.44
CA THR A 80 10.74 -6.72 -12.71
C THR A 80 9.99 -5.71 -13.58
N PHE A 81 8.89 -5.17 -13.05
CA PHE A 81 8.01 -4.29 -13.83
C PHE A 81 8.45 -2.82 -13.76
N GLY A 82 8.88 -2.36 -12.58
CA GLY A 82 9.33 -0.99 -12.39
C GLY A 82 10.55 -0.66 -13.25
N SER A 83 11.56 -1.53 -13.26
CA SER A 83 12.74 -1.33 -14.12
C SER A 83 12.38 -1.26 -15.61
N HIS A 84 11.41 -2.07 -16.04
CA HIS A 84 10.99 -2.05 -17.44
C HIS A 84 10.32 -0.72 -17.80
N LEU A 85 9.39 -0.24 -16.95
CA LEU A 85 8.69 1.02 -17.20
C LEU A 85 9.60 2.24 -17.06
N GLU A 86 10.54 2.25 -16.10
CA GLU A 86 11.51 3.34 -15.94
C GLU A 86 12.43 3.47 -17.17
N ARG A 87 12.87 2.36 -17.76
CA ARG A 87 13.67 2.41 -19.00
C ARG A 87 12.93 3.04 -20.17
N ILE A 88 11.60 2.90 -20.21
CA ILE A 88 10.78 3.45 -21.29
C ILE A 88 10.47 4.94 -21.05
N TRP A 89 10.07 5.28 -19.83
CA TRP A 89 9.56 6.62 -19.51
C TRP A 89 10.63 7.59 -18.99
N GLY A 90 11.77 7.07 -18.56
CA GLY A 90 12.80 7.79 -17.82
C GLY A 90 12.44 8.01 -16.36
N GLU A 91 13.42 8.44 -15.59
CA GLU A 91 13.40 8.56 -14.14
C GLU A 91 12.23 9.41 -13.62
N LYS A 92 12.08 10.63 -14.16
CA LYS A 92 11.11 11.60 -13.65
C LYS A 92 9.67 11.11 -13.80
N ARG A 93 9.31 10.58 -14.99
CA ARG A 93 7.95 10.08 -15.23
C ARG A 93 7.65 8.85 -14.39
N PHE A 94 8.59 7.94 -14.29
CA PHE A 94 8.43 6.74 -13.48
C PHE A 94 8.26 7.09 -12.00
N PHE A 95 9.08 8.00 -11.46
CA PHE A 95 8.94 8.45 -10.06
C PHE A 95 7.58 9.09 -9.78
N ILE A 96 7.14 10.01 -10.65
CA ILE A 96 5.81 10.64 -10.52
C ILE A 96 4.71 9.58 -10.57
N PHE A 97 4.80 8.63 -11.51
CA PHE A 97 3.84 7.55 -11.63
C PHE A 97 3.76 6.69 -10.36
N TYR A 98 4.91 6.29 -9.82
CA TYR A 98 5.00 5.52 -8.58
C TYR A 98 4.32 6.25 -7.41
N ILE A 99 4.66 7.51 -7.21
CA ILE A 99 4.08 8.33 -6.12
C ILE A 99 2.56 8.50 -6.30
N LEU A 100 2.11 8.84 -7.51
CA LEU A 100 0.66 9.03 -7.76
C LEU A 100 -0.14 7.74 -7.56
N CYS A 101 0.38 6.58 -7.95
CA CYS A 101 -0.26 5.30 -7.69
C CYS A 101 -0.34 5.00 -6.18
N GLY A 102 0.71 5.28 -5.41
CA GLY A 102 0.70 5.14 -3.96
C GLY A 102 -0.28 6.09 -3.27
N LEU A 103 -0.36 7.34 -3.74
CA LEU A 103 -1.38 8.29 -3.26
C LEU A 103 -2.80 7.81 -3.61
N GLY A 104 -3.02 7.25 -4.80
CA GLY A 104 -4.29 6.64 -5.18
C GLY A 104 -4.70 5.48 -4.26
N ALA A 105 -3.72 4.67 -3.87
CA ALA A 105 -3.91 3.61 -2.89
C ALA A 105 -4.36 4.17 -1.53
N PHE A 106 -3.66 5.19 -1.03
CA PHE A 106 -4.01 5.87 0.21
C PHE A 106 -5.42 6.46 0.18
N VAL A 107 -5.78 7.16 -0.89
CA VAL A 107 -7.10 7.78 -1.03
C VAL A 107 -8.22 6.74 -0.99
N LEU A 108 -8.10 5.64 -1.75
CA LEU A 108 -9.16 4.63 -1.79
C LEU A 108 -9.25 3.84 -0.48
N TYR A 109 -8.11 3.52 0.16
CA TYR A 109 -8.07 2.93 1.49
C TYR A 109 -8.80 3.81 2.52
N ASN A 110 -8.52 5.11 2.50
CA ASN A 110 -9.15 6.06 3.43
C ASN A 110 -10.63 6.31 3.15
N ALA A 111 -11.10 6.20 1.91
CA ALA A 111 -12.49 6.53 1.56
C ALA A 111 -13.51 5.74 2.38
N LEU A 112 -13.31 4.41 2.52
CA LEU A 112 -14.21 3.58 3.33
C LEU A 112 -13.91 3.71 4.83
N GLY A 113 -12.64 3.62 5.22
CA GLY A 113 -12.27 3.69 6.64
C GLY A 113 -12.65 5.02 7.30
N PHE A 114 -12.51 6.13 6.57
CA PHE A 114 -12.99 7.44 7.03
C PHE A 114 -14.50 7.42 7.30
N TYR A 115 -15.27 6.89 6.36
CA TYR A 115 -16.73 6.82 6.49
C TYR A 115 -17.16 5.97 7.71
N GLU A 116 -16.59 4.78 7.84
CA GLU A 116 -16.92 3.87 8.94
C GLU A 116 -16.53 4.45 10.31
N LEU A 117 -15.31 4.94 10.42
CA LEU A 117 -14.82 5.53 11.67
C LEU A 117 -15.61 6.81 12.04
N HIS A 118 -15.98 7.63 11.05
CA HIS A 118 -16.80 8.83 11.27
C HIS A 118 -18.20 8.46 11.78
N LYS A 119 -18.86 7.50 11.14
CA LYS A 119 -20.18 7.01 11.54
C LYS A 119 -20.16 6.45 12.96
N LEU A 120 -19.15 5.67 13.28
CA LEU A 120 -19.00 5.06 14.59
C LEU A 120 -18.71 6.10 15.67
N LYS A 121 -17.87 7.08 15.38
CA LYS A 121 -17.57 8.21 16.27
C LYS A 121 -18.85 9.01 16.59
N ASN A 122 -19.66 9.33 15.58
CA ASN A 122 -20.91 10.07 15.78
C ASN A 122 -21.89 9.25 16.63
N TYR A 123 -22.03 7.95 16.38
CA TYR A 123 -22.85 7.07 17.20
C TYR A 123 -22.43 7.09 18.69
N LEU A 124 -21.12 7.05 18.97
CA LEU A 124 -20.59 7.10 20.33
C LEU A 124 -20.89 8.45 21.00
N ILE A 125 -20.74 9.56 20.28
CA ILE A 125 -21.05 10.91 20.77
C ILE A 125 -22.56 11.02 21.12
N GLU A 126 -23.44 10.55 20.26
CA GLU A 126 -24.89 10.55 20.49
C GLU A 126 -25.30 9.72 21.71
N ASN A 127 -24.51 8.71 22.07
CA ASN A 127 -24.69 7.89 23.27
C ASN A 127 -23.89 8.40 24.49
N ASN A 128 -23.47 9.67 24.50
CA ASN A 128 -22.73 10.32 25.58
C ASN A 128 -21.41 9.64 25.96
N VAL A 129 -20.75 8.98 25.03
CA VAL A 129 -19.41 8.41 25.26
C VAL A 129 -18.34 9.47 25.05
N GLY A 130 -17.42 9.62 25.99
CA GLY A 130 -16.31 10.57 25.96
C GLY A 130 -15.26 10.17 24.89
N ILE A 131 -15.37 10.69 23.68
CA ILE A 131 -14.44 10.38 22.58
C ILE A 131 -13.01 10.79 22.87
N GLU A 132 -12.80 11.89 23.61
CA GLU A 132 -11.46 12.35 23.97
C GLU A 132 -10.75 11.36 24.88
N GLU A 133 -11.46 10.79 25.86
CA GLU A 133 -10.93 9.74 26.73
C GLU A 133 -10.55 8.48 25.93
N LEU A 134 -11.41 8.06 25.00
CA LEU A 134 -11.11 6.92 24.14
C LEU A 134 -9.90 7.20 23.23
N ASN A 135 -9.82 8.37 22.61
CA ASN A 135 -8.67 8.76 21.80
C ASN A 135 -7.38 8.79 22.61
N HIS A 136 -7.43 9.33 23.83
CA HIS A 136 -6.29 9.33 24.73
C HIS A 136 -5.85 7.90 25.10
N SER A 137 -6.81 6.99 25.33
CA SER A 137 -6.52 5.59 25.60
C SER A 137 -5.88 4.87 24.41
N ILE A 138 -6.31 5.19 23.17
CA ILE A 138 -5.73 4.65 21.93
C ILE A 138 -4.28 5.13 21.78
N ILE A 139 -4.04 6.44 21.91
CA ILE A 139 -2.71 7.04 21.76
C ILE A 139 -1.71 6.46 22.79
N ASN A 140 -2.16 6.26 24.02
CA ASN A 140 -1.30 5.80 25.12
C ASN A 140 -1.35 4.29 25.34
N ASN A 141 -2.07 3.56 24.50
CA ASN A 141 -2.27 2.11 24.62
C ASN A 141 -2.73 1.69 26.04
N THR A 142 -3.72 2.40 26.58
CA THR A 142 -4.27 2.17 27.91
C THR A 142 -5.66 1.56 27.86
N VAL A 143 -6.02 0.80 28.90
CA VAL A 143 -7.34 0.19 29.07
C VAL A 143 -8.27 1.17 29.77
N THR A 144 -9.53 1.24 29.32
CA THR A 144 -10.61 2.01 29.96
C THR A 144 -11.69 1.07 30.48
N ASN A 145 -12.52 1.56 31.40
CA ASN A 145 -13.68 0.81 31.89
C ASN A 145 -14.72 0.52 30.76
N LEU A 146 -14.61 1.23 29.66
CA LEU A 146 -15.48 1.07 28.49
C LEU A 146 -15.05 -0.03 27.52
N ASP A 147 -13.85 -0.58 27.69
CA ASP A 147 -13.27 -1.58 26.78
C ASP A 147 -14.04 -2.91 26.76
N ASN A 148 -14.91 -3.16 27.74
CA ASN A 148 -15.78 -4.32 27.75
C ASN A 148 -16.96 -4.23 26.76
N TYR A 149 -17.25 -3.04 26.21
CA TYR A 149 -18.34 -2.88 25.26
C TYR A 149 -17.85 -3.17 23.81
N PRO A 150 -18.53 -4.06 23.08
CA PRO A 150 -18.10 -4.44 21.71
C PRO A 150 -17.97 -3.25 20.75
N VAL A 151 -18.83 -2.25 20.88
CA VAL A 151 -18.77 -1.03 20.05
C VAL A 151 -17.51 -0.21 20.29
N ILE A 152 -17.04 -0.17 21.54
CA ILE A 152 -15.79 0.51 21.91
C ILE A 152 -14.58 -0.25 21.39
N GLN A 153 -14.58 -1.58 21.52
CA GLN A 153 -13.55 -2.43 20.97
C GLN A 153 -13.45 -2.24 19.44
N TYR A 154 -14.61 -2.17 18.76
CA TYR A 154 -14.64 -1.93 17.32
C TYR A 154 -14.12 -0.55 16.94
N TYR A 155 -14.46 0.51 17.70
CA TYR A 155 -13.91 1.85 17.51
C TYR A 155 -12.39 1.88 17.67
N LYS A 156 -11.87 1.25 18.72
CA LYS A 156 -10.43 1.13 18.95
C LYS A 156 -9.75 0.35 17.84
N GLN A 157 -10.27 -0.82 17.48
CA GLN A 157 -9.75 -1.63 16.40
C GLN A 157 -9.69 -0.84 15.08
N LEU A 158 -10.76 -0.16 14.73
CA LEU A 158 -10.83 0.62 13.49
C LEU A 158 -9.86 1.81 13.51
N SER A 159 -9.68 2.45 14.67
CA SER A 159 -8.72 3.54 14.86
C SER A 159 -7.26 3.08 14.78
N LEU A 160 -6.99 1.84 15.21
CA LEU A 160 -5.66 1.21 15.14
C LEU A 160 -5.34 0.64 13.75
N ASN A 161 -6.36 0.42 12.90
CA ASN A 161 -6.12 -0.09 11.56
C ASN A 161 -5.18 0.83 10.80
N SER A 162 -4.18 0.20 10.19
CA SER A 162 -3.22 0.92 9.35
C SER A 162 -2.86 0.11 8.11
N MET A 163 -2.46 0.80 7.06
CA MET A 163 -1.89 0.17 5.88
C MET A 163 -0.41 0.50 5.75
N LEU A 164 0.35 -0.43 5.19
CA LEU A 164 1.77 -0.29 4.89
C LEU A 164 2.14 -1.11 3.65
N GLY A 165 3.13 -0.68 2.93
CA GLY A 165 3.66 -1.41 1.78
C GLY A 165 3.76 -0.56 0.52
N ALA A 166 4.73 -0.90 -0.31
CA ALA A 166 4.86 -0.38 -1.67
C ALA A 166 3.75 -0.90 -2.59
N SER A 167 2.99 -1.93 -2.16
CA SER A 167 2.11 -2.72 -3.00
C SER A 167 1.06 -1.89 -3.73
N GLY A 168 0.48 -0.87 -3.09
CA GLY A 168 -0.47 0.02 -3.76
C GLY A 168 0.13 0.69 -5.01
N ALA A 169 1.35 1.24 -4.91
CA ALA A 169 2.05 1.79 -6.06
C ALA A 169 2.43 0.70 -7.08
N LEU A 170 2.80 -0.49 -6.61
CA LEU A 170 3.18 -1.62 -7.46
C LEU A 170 1.99 -2.18 -8.25
N PHE A 171 0.79 -2.17 -7.69
CA PHE A 171 -0.43 -2.49 -8.43
C PHE A 171 -0.67 -1.50 -9.58
N GLY A 172 -0.38 -0.22 -9.37
CA GLY A 172 -0.36 0.77 -10.44
C GLY A 172 0.67 0.46 -11.52
N ILE A 173 1.89 0.08 -11.14
CA ILE A 173 2.97 -0.36 -12.04
C ILE A 173 2.54 -1.59 -12.84
N MET A 174 1.97 -2.62 -12.19
CA MET A 174 1.48 -3.82 -12.88
C MET A 174 0.34 -3.49 -13.84
N ALA A 175 -0.63 -2.65 -13.44
CA ALA A 175 -1.72 -2.21 -14.31
C ALA A 175 -1.18 -1.45 -15.53
N GLY A 176 -0.22 -0.55 -15.32
CA GLY A 176 0.48 0.16 -16.39
C GLY A 176 1.18 -0.80 -17.35
N PHE A 177 1.91 -1.77 -16.83
CA PHE A 177 2.59 -2.79 -17.63
C PHE A 177 1.59 -3.63 -18.45
N ALA A 178 0.50 -4.09 -17.84
CA ALA A 178 -0.50 -4.90 -18.55
C ALA A 178 -1.22 -4.13 -19.67
N LEU A 179 -1.43 -2.83 -19.49
CA LEU A 179 -2.04 -1.97 -20.52
C LEU A 179 -1.08 -1.65 -21.67
N LEU A 180 0.22 -1.58 -21.41
CA LEU A 180 1.24 -1.29 -22.44
C LEU A 180 1.69 -2.56 -23.16
N PHE A 181 1.85 -3.65 -22.44
CA PHE A 181 2.40 -4.92 -22.90
C PHE A 181 1.44 -6.09 -22.67
N PRO A 182 0.18 -6.01 -23.16
CA PRO A 182 -0.87 -6.95 -22.81
C PRO A 182 -0.60 -8.40 -23.21
N ASN A 183 0.21 -8.60 -24.24
CA ASN A 183 0.51 -9.92 -24.79
C ASN A 183 1.88 -10.47 -24.34
N THR A 184 2.62 -9.73 -23.49
CA THR A 184 3.86 -10.24 -22.91
C THR A 184 3.55 -11.46 -22.05
N GLU A 185 4.30 -12.53 -22.28
CA GLU A 185 4.18 -13.75 -21.52
C GLU A 185 4.96 -13.63 -20.20
N LEU A 186 4.25 -13.81 -19.11
CA LEU A 186 4.79 -13.82 -17.75
C LEU A 186 4.73 -15.23 -17.20
N MET A 187 5.77 -15.65 -16.50
CA MET A 187 5.78 -16.91 -15.75
C MET A 187 5.59 -16.62 -14.27
N ILE A 188 4.69 -17.35 -13.65
CA ILE A 188 4.56 -17.36 -12.19
C ILE A 188 5.71 -18.17 -11.63
N MET A 189 6.37 -17.66 -10.58
CA MET A 189 7.44 -18.39 -9.90
C MET A 189 6.94 -19.80 -9.51
N PHE A 190 7.70 -20.83 -9.85
CA PHE A 190 7.40 -22.26 -9.68
C PHE A 190 6.34 -22.86 -10.62
N LEU A 191 5.68 -22.07 -11.46
CA LEU A 191 4.74 -22.58 -12.46
C LEU A 191 5.27 -22.23 -13.87
N PRO A 192 5.87 -23.15 -14.61
CA PRO A 192 6.49 -22.86 -15.92
C PRO A 192 5.43 -22.78 -17.05
N VAL A 193 4.29 -22.17 -16.78
CA VAL A 193 3.24 -21.91 -17.77
C VAL A 193 3.24 -20.44 -18.10
N PRO A 194 3.54 -20.06 -19.36
CA PRO A 194 3.49 -18.66 -19.77
C PRO A 194 2.05 -18.16 -19.85
N ILE A 195 1.74 -17.10 -19.13
CA ILE A 195 0.44 -16.45 -19.11
C ILE A 195 0.59 -15.02 -19.61
N LYS A 196 -0.26 -14.59 -20.55
CA LYS A 196 -0.22 -13.19 -21.03
C LYS A 196 -0.51 -12.22 -19.90
N ALA A 197 0.25 -11.11 -19.84
CA ALA A 197 0.18 -10.11 -18.78
C ALA A 197 -1.24 -9.61 -18.50
N LYS A 198 -2.04 -9.37 -19.55
CA LYS A 198 -3.44 -8.95 -19.42
C LYS A 198 -4.32 -9.93 -18.63
N PHE A 199 -4.06 -11.23 -18.76
CA PHE A 199 -4.85 -12.24 -18.04
C PHE A 199 -4.33 -12.44 -16.61
N LEU A 200 -3.02 -12.50 -16.43
CA LEU A 200 -2.43 -12.69 -15.11
C LEU A 200 -2.71 -11.48 -14.19
N ILE A 201 -2.37 -10.28 -14.65
CA ILE A 201 -2.53 -9.06 -13.86
C ILE A 201 -4.00 -8.68 -13.74
N GLY A 202 -4.79 -8.85 -14.83
CA GLY A 202 -6.23 -8.62 -14.81
C GLY A 202 -6.96 -9.56 -13.85
N GLY A 203 -6.62 -10.84 -13.84
CA GLY A 203 -7.17 -11.81 -12.90
C GLY A 203 -6.80 -11.48 -11.45
N TYR A 204 -5.55 -11.05 -11.21
CA TYR A 204 -5.13 -10.63 -9.88
C TYR A 204 -5.86 -9.36 -9.42
N PHE A 205 -6.08 -8.40 -10.32
CA PHE A 205 -6.90 -7.21 -10.02
C PHE A 205 -8.34 -7.56 -9.65
N ILE A 206 -8.97 -8.51 -10.37
CA ILE A 206 -10.33 -8.99 -10.05
C ILE A 206 -10.36 -9.68 -8.68
N TYR A 207 -9.33 -10.46 -8.36
CA TYR A 207 -9.18 -11.07 -7.04
C TYR A 207 -9.10 -10.03 -5.92
N GLU A 208 -8.29 -8.98 -6.07
CA GLU A 208 -8.18 -7.86 -5.12
C GLU A 208 -9.52 -7.11 -4.97
N LEU A 209 -10.17 -6.85 -6.10
CA LEU A 209 -11.49 -6.20 -6.09
C LEU A 209 -12.54 -7.04 -5.37
N TYR A 210 -12.57 -8.35 -5.60
CA TYR A 210 -13.47 -9.26 -4.88
C TYR A 210 -13.20 -9.24 -3.38
N ASN A 211 -11.94 -9.40 -2.96
CA ASN A 211 -11.57 -9.43 -1.54
C ASN A 211 -11.79 -8.08 -0.84
N SER A 212 -11.78 -6.96 -1.57
CA SER A 212 -12.09 -5.66 -0.99
C SER A 212 -13.54 -5.54 -0.47
N PHE A 213 -14.44 -6.43 -0.92
CA PHE A 213 -15.84 -6.50 -0.46
C PHE A 213 -16.11 -7.69 0.47
N VAL A 214 -15.20 -8.65 0.54
CA VAL A 214 -15.35 -9.85 1.37
C VAL A 214 -14.47 -9.69 2.61
N ILE A 215 -15.10 -9.39 3.75
CA ILE A 215 -14.38 -9.30 5.03
C ILE A 215 -14.03 -10.72 5.48
N SER A 216 -12.80 -11.14 5.24
CA SER A 216 -12.28 -12.41 5.75
C SER A 216 -11.65 -12.19 7.13
N LYS A 217 -12.07 -12.98 8.12
CA LYS A 217 -11.44 -12.94 9.46
C LYS A 217 -9.96 -13.30 9.35
N GLY A 218 -9.10 -12.41 9.81
CA GLY A 218 -7.66 -12.62 9.81
C GLY A 218 -6.93 -12.16 8.54
N ASP A 219 -7.64 -11.56 7.58
CA ASP A 219 -7.02 -10.92 6.42
C ASP A 219 -6.62 -9.49 6.79
N ASN A 220 -5.30 -9.24 6.82
CA ASN A 220 -4.72 -7.93 7.11
C ASN A 220 -4.29 -7.18 5.83
N VAL A 221 -4.70 -7.65 4.65
CA VAL A 221 -4.32 -7.04 3.38
C VAL A 221 -5.23 -5.86 3.07
N ALA A 222 -4.63 -4.73 2.71
CA ALA A 222 -5.37 -3.55 2.31
C ALA A 222 -5.79 -3.65 0.83
N HIS A 223 -6.70 -4.57 0.49
CA HIS A 223 -7.16 -4.84 -0.88
C HIS A 223 -7.63 -3.58 -1.61
N LEU A 224 -8.36 -2.70 -0.94
CA LEU A 224 -8.78 -1.41 -1.51
C LEU A 224 -7.60 -0.50 -1.90
N ALA A 225 -6.50 -0.55 -1.15
CA ALA A 225 -5.30 0.19 -1.51
C ALA A 225 -4.71 -0.32 -2.83
N HIS A 226 -4.69 -1.63 -3.04
CA HIS A 226 -4.24 -2.24 -4.29
C HIS A 226 -5.11 -1.82 -5.47
N VAL A 227 -6.43 -1.88 -5.29
CA VAL A 227 -7.40 -1.41 -6.30
C VAL A 227 -7.21 0.06 -6.61
N GLY A 228 -7.03 0.92 -5.59
CA GLY A 228 -6.79 2.35 -5.75
C GLY A 228 -5.55 2.67 -6.57
N GLY A 229 -4.43 2.02 -6.25
CA GLY A 229 -3.20 2.16 -7.00
C GLY A 229 -3.33 1.72 -8.46
N ALA A 230 -3.98 0.57 -8.71
CA ALA A 230 -4.20 0.06 -10.06
C ALA A 230 -5.10 0.99 -10.90
N ILE A 231 -6.17 1.53 -10.32
CA ILE A 231 -7.07 2.48 -11.00
C ILE A 231 -6.31 3.74 -11.40
N VAL A 232 -5.57 4.35 -10.47
CA VAL A 232 -4.79 5.57 -10.76
C VAL A 232 -3.73 5.28 -11.82
N GLY A 233 -3.02 4.16 -11.71
CA GLY A 233 -2.06 3.73 -12.72
C GLY A 233 -2.69 3.59 -14.10
N ALA A 234 -3.84 2.93 -14.20
CA ALA A 234 -4.57 2.78 -15.46
C ALA A 234 -5.01 4.15 -16.04
N ILE A 235 -5.55 5.05 -15.21
CA ILE A 235 -5.96 6.39 -15.64
C ILE A 235 -4.78 7.17 -16.22
N ILE A 236 -3.63 7.18 -15.54
CA ILE A 236 -2.43 7.88 -15.99
C ILE A 236 -1.96 7.33 -17.32
N ILE A 237 -1.91 6.00 -17.49
CA ILE A 237 -1.50 5.36 -18.74
C ILE A 237 -2.44 5.73 -19.89
N LEU A 238 -3.74 5.64 -19.67
CA LEU A 238 -4.73 5.98 -20.71
C LEU A 238 -4.64 7.47 -21.09
N TYR A 239 -4.41 8.34 -20.13
CA TYR A 239 -4.19 9.77 -20.37
C TYR A 239 -2.91 10.00 -21.17
N TRP A 240 -1.78 9.40 -20.79
CA TRP A 240 -0.51 9.57 -21.51
C TRP A 240 -0.59 9.01 -22.93
N ARG A 241 -1.21 7.86 -23.15
CA ARG A 241 -1.44 7.30 -24.50
C ARG A 241 -2.19 8.26 -25.42
N LYS A 242 -3.11 9.05 -24.85
CA LYS A 242 -3.89 10.01 -25.62
C LYS A 242 -3.11 11.28 -25.92
N THR A 243 -2.28 11.74 -25.00
CA THR A 243 -1.61 13.04 -25.05
C THR A 243 -0.18 12.99 -25.61
N ASP A 244 0.54 11.91 -25.42
CA ASP A 244 1.95 11.77 -25.79
C ASP A 244 2.16 10.65 -26.83
N LYS A 245 1.81 10.93 -28.08
CA LYS A 245 1.91 9.96 -29.17
C LYS A 245 3.35 9.66 -29.65
N LYS A 246 4.33 10.50 -29.30
CA LYS A 246 5.71 10.42 -29.82
C LYS A 246 6.70 9.68 -28.92
N HIS A 247 6.48 9.59 -27.63
CA HIS A 247 7.46 9.11 -26.65
C HIS A 247 6.90 8.00 -25.74
N PHE A 248 5.83 7.37 -26.14
CA PHE A 248 5.10 6.45 -25.29
C PHE A 248 5.44 4.96 -25.54
N TRP A 249 6.17 4.69 -26.65
CA TRP A 249 6.57 3.34 -27.09
C TRP A 249 8.08 3.22 -27.18
#